data_cd814cb009ca7b1ba7ce302008f7c074
#
_entry.id   cd814cb009ca7b1ba7ce302008f7c074
#
_cell.length_a   1.000
_cell.length_b   1.000
_cell.length_c   1.000
_cell.angle_alpha   90.00
_cell.angle_beta   90.00
_cell.angle_gamma   90.00
#
_symmetry.space_group_name_H-M   'P 1'
#
loop_
_entity.id
_entity.type
_entity.pdbx_description
1 polymer ?
#
loop_
_entity_poly.entity_id
_entity_poly.type
_entity_poly.pdbx_seq_one_letter_code
_entity_poly.pdbx_strand_id
1 'polypeptide(L)'
;MNRPTGTPGDPAAEDVRTRIQRTLVKTFIALPLLNTMAGADAATEFDVIIDANLEYPGARAAAREWILHTLAYLIGQSHQSARRLKPLKNKDQPHYVFARLSAAEIRDLVDLDGRSNAELQQRLAADQAAQQPGAAAGLPLPLKSEPAEAAKDPHHWVPRAIHQIWQDFKVYPLVHRTVATCKADAARAAFRASGQEICWAVIDSGIDQTHPHFARHQNLMGPHAQWHRDFNDDVDDPAQSALRDDFGHGTHVAGIIAGEISEPASRRRPREGQTGPFRNDAIRAYRRVLDPNAPPGQREITSSALGLESIAGMAPQTRLVSLKVLGADGSGDVSSIIAAINWIQEINGHGRRIQIHGVNLSVGYPFDPEWFACGQSQLCVEVNRLVRSGVAVVVAAGNRGYGQLAASHQEENRMGGLALSISDPGNAELAITVGSTHREMPHVYGVSYFSGKGPTGDGRPKPDLLAPGEKILSCGTGRLLQESLPRDPNTPPPNYIESSGTSMAAPHVSGCIASFLSVKREFIGRPDRVKEVFLATATDLGRERSFQGAGLVDLMRAIQQV
;
A
#
# COMPACT_ATOMS: atom_id res chain seq x y z
N MET A 1 8.17 -56.62 26.86
CA MET A 1 7.70 -57.70 25.98
C MET A 1 6.24 -57.42 25.65
N ASN A 2 5.83 -57.70 24.50
CA ASN A 2 4.57 -57.45 23.78
C ASN A 2 4.51 -56.09 23.04
N ARG A 3 4.81 -56.15 21.76
CA ARG A 3 4.38 -55.19 20.74
C ARG A 3 2.89 -55.45 20.47
N PRO A 4 2.08 -54.42 20.37
CA PRO A 4 0.73 -54.56 19.79
C PRO A 4 0.88 -54.48 18.25
N THR A 5 0.52 -55.57 17.59
CA THR A 5 0.24 -55.64 16.15
C THR A 5 -1.11 -54.96 15.92
N GLY A 6 -1.12 -53.67 15.56
CA GLY A 6 -2.34 -52.97 15.14
C GLY A 6 -2.67 -53.31 13.70
N THR A 7 -3.82 -53.87 13.47
CA THR A 7 -4.47 -54.09 12.18
C THR A 7 -4.78 -52.75 11.46
N PRO A 8 -4.71 -52.67 10.12
CA PRO A 8 -5.10 -51.46 9.39
C PRO A 8 -6.60 -51.30 9.44
N GLY A 9 -7.09 -50.35 10.27
CA GLY A 9 -8.51 -50.05 10.43
C GLY A 9 -8.90 -49.44 11.80
N ASP A 10 -7.90 -49.05 12.62
CA ASP A 10 -8.15 -48.45 13.93
C ASP A 10 -8.62 -46.96 13.75
N PRO A 11 -9.88 -46.60 14.12
CA PRO A 11 -10.37 -45.23 14.02
C PRO A 11 -9.57 -44.21 14.85
N ALA A 12 -8.85 -44.67 15.88
CA ALA A 12 -7.96 -43.81 16.66
C ALA A 12 -6.69 -43.42 15.89
N ALA A 13 -6.16 -44.30 15.00
CA ALA A 13 -5.00 -44.01 14.15
C ALA A 13 -5.37 -43.08 12.99
N GLU A 14 -6.61 -43.17 12.49
CA GLU A 14 -7.13 -42.28 11.45
C GLU A 14 -7.35 -40.87 12.00
N ASP A 15 -7.82 -40.72 13.21
CA ASP A 15 -8.02 -39.43 13.91
C ASP A 15 -6.66 -38.73 14.16
N VAL A 16 -5.62 -39.45 14.57
CA VAL A 16 -4.28 -38.91 14.78
C VAL A 16 -3.63 -38.44 13.46
N ARG A 17 -3.73 -39.20 12.37
CA ARG A 17 -3.24 -38.78 11.04
C ARG A 17 -4.00 -37.56 10.52
N THR A 18 -5.31 -37.55 10.64
CA THR A 18 -6.16 -36.42 10.24
C THR A 18 -5.85 -35.17 11.07
N ARG A 19 -5.55 -35.35 12.37
CA ARG A 19 -5.15 -34.27 13.27
C ARG A 19 -3.76 -33.71 12.91
N ILE A 20 -2.80 -34.55 12.59
CA ILE A 20 -1.47 -34.16 12.14
C ILE A 20 -1.56 -33.43 10.79
N GLN A 21 -2.31 -33.95 9.81
CA GLN A 21 -2.53 -33.28 8.54
C GLN A 21 -3.21 -31.92 8.71
N ARG A 22 -4.24 -31.81 9.57
CA ARG A 22 -4.88 -30.50 9.87
C ARG A 22 -3.91 -29.53 10.54
N THR A 23 -3.00 -29.99 11.37
CA THR A 23 -1.98 -29.16 12.01
C THR A 23 -0.91 -28.71 10.99
N LEU A 24 -0.46 -29.60 10.10
CA LEU A 24 0.49 -29.28 9.05
C LEU A 24 -0.10 -28.26 8.03
N VAL A 25 -1.36 -28.43 7.65
CA VAL A 25 -2.04 -27.47 6.75
C VAL A 25 -2.07 -26.07 7.36
N LYS A 26 -2.25 -25.93 8.67
CA LYS A 26 -2.21 -24.63 9.37
C LYS A 26 -0.85 -23.95 9.37
N THR A 27 0.25 -24.67 9.12
CA THR A 27 1.58 -24.08 9.04
C THR A 27 1.89 -23.50 7.65
N PHE A 28 1.31 -24.06 6.58
CA PHE A 28 1.55 -23.62 5.20
C PHE A 28 0.49 -22.68 4.64
N ILE A 29 -0.74 -22.71 5.18
CA ILE A 29 -1.81 -21.77 4.82
C ILE A 29 -2.10 -20.88 6.01
N ALA A 30 -1.96 -19.58 5.83
CA ALA A 30 -2.22 -18.59 6.87
C ALA A 30 -3.66 -18.72 7.41
N LEU A 31 -3.83 -18.59 8.74
CA LEU A 31 -5.12 -18.73 9.42
C LEU A 31 -6.27 -17.91 8.80
N PRO A 32 -6.06 -16.64 8.38
CA PRO A 32 -7.11 -15.85 7.72
C PRO A 32 -7.65 -16.52 6.48
N LEU A 33 -6.75 -17.00 5.62
CA LEU A 33 -7.13 -17.68 4.39
C LEU A 33 -7.85 -19.00 4.68
N LEU A 34 -7.38 -19.78 5.67
CA LEU A 34 -8.04 -21.00 6.11
C LEU A 34 -9.46 -20.73 6.61
N ASN A 35 -9.66 -19.69 7.42
CA ASN A 35 -10.97 -19.32 7.95
C ASN A 35 -11.92 -18.89 6.81
N THR A 36 -11.43 -18.11 5.86
CA THR A 36 -12.22 -17.69 4.69
C THR A 36 -12.58 -18.88 3.80
N MET A 37 -11.63 -19.81 3.58
CA MET A 37 -11.85 -21.04 2.82
C MET A 37 -12.82 -22.01 3.48
N ALA A 38 -12.93 -22.03 4.82
CA ALA A 38 -13.81 -22.93 5.56
C ALA A 38 -15.30 -22.61 5.38
N GLY A 39 -15.64 -21.34 5.12
CA GLY A 39 -17.03 -20.88 4.92
C GLY A 39 -17.42 -20.67 3.46
N ALA A 40 -16.55 -20.97 2.50
CA ALA A 40 -16.75 -20.67 1.08
C ALA A 40 -17.17 -21.90 0.27
N ASP A 41 -17.94 -21.67 -0.80
CA ASP A 41 -18.27 -22.71 -1.78
C ASP A 41 -17.03 -23.22 -2.51
N ALA A 42 -17.07 -24.47 -3.01
CA ALA A 42 -15.95 -25.11 -3.70
C ALA A 42 -15.45 -24.36 -4.93
N ALA A 43 -16.32 -23.59 -5.58
CA ALA A 43 -16.00 -22.78 -6.77
C ALA A 43 -15.48 -21.37 -6.42
N THR A 44 -15.48 -20.98 -5.14
CA THR A 44 -14.99 -19.66 -4.72
C THR A 44 -13.49 -19.56 -4.93
N GLU A 45 -13.06 -18.55 -5.67
CA GLU A 45 -11.65 -18.28 -5.93
C GLU A 45 -11.12 -17.21 -4.97
N PHE A 46 -9.87 -17.39 -4.55
CA PHE A 46 -9.13 -16.50 -3.66
C PHE A 46 -7.91 -15.96 -4.38
N ASP A 47 -7.69 -14.66 -4.30
CA ASP A 47 -6.42 -14.06 -4.65
C ASP A 47 -5.42 -14.38 -3.54
N VAL A 48 -4.27 -14.99 -3.90
CA VAL A 48 -3.27 -15.47 -2.94
C VAL A 48 -1.86 -14.99 -3.27
N ILE A 49 -1.07 -14.84 -2.21
CA ILE A 49 0.37 -14.59 -2.23
C ILE A 49 1.06 -15.86 -1.70
N ILE A 50 1.88 -16.50 -2.51
CA ILE A 50 2.63 -17.71 -2.15
C ILE A 50 4.09 -17.33 -1.95
N ASP A 51 4.58 -17.44 -0.72
CA ASP A 51 5.98 -17.17 -0.37
C ASP A 51 6.83 -18.40 -0.70
N ALA A 52 7.84 -18.22 -1.56
CA ALA A 52 8.74 -19.27 -1.98
C ALA A 52 9.81 -19.52 -0.92
N ASN A 53 10.02 -20.78 -0.56
CA ASN A 53 10.93 -21.18 0.52
C ASN A 53 12.40 -20.92 0.15
N LEU A 54 13.12 -20.22 1.03
CA LEU A 54 14.54 -19.94 0.88
C LEU A 54 15.42 -21.22 1.03
N GLU A 55 14.96 -22.15 1.86
CA GLU A 55 15.71 -23.40 2.17
C GLU A 55 15.48 -24.51 1.13
N TYR A 56 14.69 -24.24 0.09
CA TYR A 56 14.48 -25.20 -1.00
C TYR A 56 15.78 -25.41 -1.80
N PRO A 57 16.09 -26.64 -2.25
CA PRO A 57 17.25 -26.90 -3.09
C PRO A 57 17.25 -26.06 -4.37
N GLY A 58 18.27 -25.23 -4.56
CA GLY A 58 18.31 -24.18 -5.59
C GLY A 58 17.70 -22.83 -5.16
N ALA A 59 17.43 -22.69 -3.85
CA ALA A 59 16.90 -21.50 -3.19
C ALA A 59 15.53 -21.04 -3.74
N ARG A 60 15.14 -19.78 -3.46
CA ARG A 60 13.83 -19.24 -3.84
C ARG A 60 13.52 -19.29 -5.33
N ALA A 61 14.53 -19.15 -6.18
CA ALA A 61 14.34 -19.19 -7.63
C ALA A 61 13.80 -20.55 -8.09
N ALA A 62 14.42 -21.65 -7.65
CA ALA A 62 13.97 -23.00 -7.96
C ALA A 62 12.64 -23.35 -7.30
N ALA A 63 12.43 -22.91 -6.05
CA ALA A 63 11.14 -23.05 -5.36
C ALA A 63 10.01 -22.36 -6.13
N ARG A 64 10.22 -21.13 -6.55
CA ARG A 64 9.27 -20.33 -7.32
C ARG A 64 8.96 -20.96 -8.69
N GLU A 65 9.96 -21.44 -9.38
CA GLU A 65 9.78 -22.14 -10.66
C GLU A 65 8.92 -23.40 -10.49
N TRP A 66 9.21 -24.21 -9.47
CA TRP A 66 8.41 -25.39 -9.13
C TRP A 66 6.96 -25.02 -8.82
N ILE A 67 6.71 -23.95 -8.02
CA ILE A 67 5.36 -23.47 -7.70
C ILE A 67 4.62 -23.05 -8.95
N LEU A 68 5.24 -22.27 -9.85
CA LEU A 68 4.60 -21.81 -11.08
C LEU A 68 4.22 -22.95 -12.01
N HIS A 69 5.10 -23.94 -12.18
CA HIS A 69 4.84 -25.13 -13.01
C HIS A 69 3.74 -26.01 -12.39
N THR A 70 3.74 -26.18 -11.06
CA THR A 70 2.70 -26.94 -10.36
C THR A 70 1.34 -26.24 -10.46
N LEU A 71 1.31 -24.92 -10.34
CA LEU A 71 0.07 -24.14 -10.54
C LEU A 71 -0.44 -24.26 -11.97
N ALA A 72 0.44 -24.18 -12.99
CA ALA A 72 0.06 -24.36 -14.39
C ALA A 72 -0.50 -25.77 -14.65
N TYR A 73 0.03 -26.80 -13.97
CA TYR A 73 -0.53 -28.15 -13.98
C TYR A 73 -1.93 -28.23 -13.35
N LEU A 74 -2.14 -27.62 -12.18
CA LEU A 74 -3.42 -27.66 -11.46
C LEU A 74 -4.53 -26.86 -12.16
N ILE A 75 -4.20 -25.68 -12.67
CA ILE A 75 -5.18 -24.74 -13.28
C ILE A 75 -5.46 -25.08 -14.75
N GLY A 76 -4.55 -25.79 -15.43
CA GLY A 76 -4.61 -26.11 -16.85
C GLY A 76 -4.11 -24.96 -17.76
N GLN A 77 -4.13 -25.21 -19.11
CA GLN A 77 -3.47 -24.36 -20.12
C GLN A 77 -4.40 -23.42 -20.90
N SER A 78 -5.63 -23.19 -20.48
CA SER A 78 -6.50 -22.26 -21.21
C SER A 78 -6.00 -20.81 -21.07
N HIS A 79 -6.37 -19.95 -22.02
CA HIS A 79 -6.05 -18.51 -21.92
C HIS A 79 -6.62 -17.88 -20.64
N GLN A 80 -7.74 -18.37 -20.16
CA GLN A 80 -8.37 -17.96 -18.92
C GLN A 80 -7.57 -18.43 -17.69
N SER A 81 -7.02 -19.66 -17.75
CA SER A 81 -6.13 -20.20 -16.71
C SER A 81 -4.82 -19.43 -16.60
N ALA A 82 -4.22 -18.99 -17.72
CA ALA A 82 -3.02 -18.19 -17.72
C ALA A 82 -3.20 -16.83 -17.00
N ARG A 83 -4.38 -16.19 -17.10
CA ARG A 83 -4.71 -14.95 -16.38
C ARG A 83 -4.77 -15.15 -14.86
N ARG A 84 -5.19 -16.32 -14.40
CA ARG A 84 -5.24 -16.65 -12.96
C ARG A 84 -3.85 -16.70 -12.32
N LEU A 85 -2.79 -16.92 -13.09
CA LEU A 85 -1.40 -16.86 -12.64
C LEU A 85 -0.82 -15.43 -12.57
N LYS A 86 -1.61 -14.40 -12.83
CA LYS A 86 -1.23 -12.98 -12.74
C LYS A 86 0.15 -12.69 -13.38
N PRO A 87 0.34 -12.91 -14.70
CA PRO A 87 1.66 -12.91 -15.34
C PRO A 87 2.42 -11.58 -15.19
N LEU A 88 1.73 -10.45 -15.20
CA LEU A 88 2.35 -9.14 -15.02
C LEU A 88 2.92 -8.96 -13.62
N LYS A 89 2.22 -9.43 -12.57
CA LYS A 89 2.68 -9.35 -11.18
C LYS A 89 3.83 -10.32 -10.90
N ASN A 90 3.87 -11.45 -11.60
CA ASN A 90 4.89 -12.48 -11.44
C ASN A 90 6.16 -12.25 -12.26
N LYS A 91 6.15 -11.35 -13.25
CA LYS A 91 7.23 -11.20 -14.23
C LYS A 91 8.59 -10.93 -13.58
N ASP A 92 8.67 -9.95 -12.69
CA ASP A 92 9.93 -9.47 -12.09
C ASP A 92 9.97 -9.73 -10.57
N GLN A 93 9.18 -10.71 -10.09
CA GLN A 93 9.04 -11.00 -8.66
C GLN A 93 9.99 -12.14 -8.23
N PRO A 94 11.02 -11.88 -7.37
CA PRO A 94 11.98 -12.90 -7.00
C PRO A 94 11.55 -13.81 -5.83
N HIS A 95 10.57 -13.38 -5.00
CA HIS A 95 10.28 -14.01 -3.72
C HIS A 95 8.91 -14.69 -3.66
N TYR A 96 7.92 -14.13 -4.35
CA TYR A 96 6.53 -14.54 -4.26
C TYR A 96 5.98 -15.04 -5.59
N VAL A 97 4.90 -15.83 -5.51
CA VAL A 97 4.05 -16.15 -6.65
C VAL A 97 2.63 -15.66 -6.33
N PHE A 98 2.04 -14.90 -7.24
CA PHE A 98 0.69 -14.38 -7.14
C PHE A 98 -0.24 -15.18 -8.03
N ALA A 99 -1.36 -15.65 -7.46
CA ALA A 99 -2.32 -16.44 -8.21
C ALA A 99 -3.75 -16.21 -7.70
N ARG A 100 -4.74 -16.60 -8.52
CA ARG A 100 -6.14 -16.72 -8.13
C ARG A 100 -6.52 -18.20 -8.14
N LEU A 101 -6.83 -18.76 -6.98
CA LEU A 101 -6.99 -20.20 -6.78
C LEU A 101 -8.28 -20.50 -6.01
N SER A 102 -8.93 -21.62 -6.33
CA SER A 102 -10.01 -22.17 -5.49
C SER A 102 -9.45 -22.80 -4.22
N ALA A 103 -10.32 -23.01 -3.23
CA ALA A 103 -9.94 -23.67 -1.99
C ALA A 103 -9.41 -25.11 -2.22
N ALA A 104 -9.89 -25.80 -3.24
CA ALA A 104 -9.40 -27.13 -3.63
C ALA A 104 -7.97 -27.04 -4.18
N GLU A 105 -7.73 -26.15 -5.14
CA GLU A 105 -6.40 -25.95 -5.76
C GLU A 105 -5.34 -25.52 -4.75
N ILE A 106 -5.70 -24.70 -3.75
CA ILE A 106 -4.79 -24.31 -2.67
C ILE A 106 -4.40 -25.53 -1.83
N ARG A 107 -5.36 -26.42 -1.50
CA ARG A 107 -5.08 -27.65 -0.75
C ARG A 107 -4.26 -28.65 -1.56
N ASP A 108 -4.60 -28.81 -2.84
CA ASP A 108 -3.87 -29.70 -3.76
C ASP A 108 -2.43 -29.24 -3.93
N LEU A 109 -2.20 -27.93 -4.06
CA LEU A 109 -0.85 -27.34 -4.14
C LEU A 109 -0.01 -27.67 -2.90
N VAL A 110 -0.58 -27.52 -1.69
CA VAL A 110 0.09 -27.85 -0.42
C VAL A 110 0.33 -29.34 -0.28
N ASP A 111 -0.62 -30.19 -0.74
CA ASP A 111 -0.47 -31.64 -0.73
C ASP A 111 0.66 -32.08 -1.69
N LEU A 112 0.67 -31.60 -2.94
CA LEU A 112 1.73 -31.88 -3.91
C LEU A 112 3.10 -31.40 -3.40
N ASP A 113 3.17 -30.25 -2.75
CA ASP A 113 4.40 -29.77 -2.12
C ASP A 113 4.87 -30.66 -0.97
N GLY A 114 3.98 -31.48 -0.37
CA GLY A 114 4.31 -32.44 0.66
C GLY A 114 4.86 -33.76 0.15
N ARG A 115 4.80 -34.05 -1.15
CA ARG A 115 5.13 -35.35 -1.73
C ARG A 115 6.58 -35.41 -2.17
N SER A 116 7.17 -36.63 -2.07
CA SER A 116 8.45 -36.98 -2.68
C SER A 116 8.33 -37.08 -4.22
N ASN A 117 9.46 -37.04 -4.92
CA ASN A 117 9.49 -37.22 -6.38
C ASN A 117 8.88 -38.56 -6.84
N ALA A 118 9.05 -39.62 -6.07
CA ALA A 118 8.45 -40.93 -6.36
C ALA A 118 6.91 -40.88 -6.28
N GLU A 119 6.36 -40.22 -5.26
CA GLU A 119 4.90 -40.02 -5.09
C GLU A 119 4.32 -39.07 -6.15
N LEU A 120 5.09 -38.06 -6.57
CA LEU A 120 4.69 -37.16 -7.66
C LEU A 120 4.62 -37.89 -8.99
N GLN A 121 5.58 -38.80 -9.28
CA GLN A 121 5.56 -39.66 -10.48
C GLN A 121 4.38 -40.65 -10.46
N GLN A 122 4.07 -41.27 -9.30
CA GLN A 122 2.89 -42.13 -9.15
C GLN A 122 1.58 -41.37 -9.41
N ARG A 123 1.47 -40.15 -8.89
CA ARG A 123 0.29 -39.30 -9.14
C ARG A 123 0.17 -38.98 -10.63
N LEU A 124 1.25 -38.57 -11.28
CA LEU A 124 1.27 -38.28 -12.72
C LEU A 124 0.82 -39.48 -13.56
N ALA A 125 1.31 -40.68 -13.22
CA ALA A 125 0.91 -41.94 -13.91
C ALA A 125 -0.58 -42.25 -13.70
N ALA A 126 -1.11 -42.01 -12.49
CA ALA A 126 -2.53 -42.22 -12.21
C ALA A 126 -3.41 -41.20 -12.98
N ASP A 127 -3.02 -39.93 -13.04
CA ASP A 127 -3.74 -38.88 -13.76
C ASP A 127 -3.71 -39.12 -15.29
N GLN A 128 -2.60 -39.63 -15.83
CA GLN A 128 -2.49 -40.04 -17.25
C GLN A 128 -3.39 -41.26 -17.57
N ALA A 129 -3.48 -42.22 -16.66
CA ALA A 129 -4.32 -43.40 -16.83
C ALA A 129 -5.83 -43.07 -16.75
N ALA A 130 -6.21 -41.99 -16.03
CA ALA A 130 -7.60 -41.54 -15.88
C ALA A 130 -8.08 -40.66 -17.07
N GLN A 131 -7.18 -40.17 -17.92
CA GLN A 131 -7.54 -39.35 -19.09
C GLN A 131 -7.98 -40.25 -20.26
N GLN A 132 -9.19 -39.99 -20.80
CA GLN A 132 -9.69 -40.68 -22.00
C GLN A 132 -8.84 -40.31 -23.23
N PRO A 133 -8.67 -41.20 -24.23
CA PRO A 133 -7.97 -40.92 -25.47
C PRO A 133 -8.63 -39.76 -26.25
N GLY A 134 -7.95 -38.61 -26.28
CA GLY A 134 -8.45 -37.40 -26.97
C GLY A 134 -8.37 -36.11 -26.16
N ALA A 135 -8.08 -36.15 -24.86
CA ALA A 135 -7.81 -34.94 -24.07
C ALA A 135 -6.41 -34.40 -24.42
N ALA A 136 -6.29 -33.09 -24.62
CA ALA A 136 -5.01 -32.44 -24.88
C ALA A 136 -4.02 -32.75 -23.73
N ALA A 137 -2.81 -33.20 -24.08
CA ALA A 137 -1.77 -33.54 -23.10
C ALA A 137 -1.48 -32.30 -22.25
N GLY A 138 -1.84 -32.36 -20.96
CA GLY A 138 -1.51 -31.32 -19.98
C GLY A 138 0.00 -31.20 -19.77
N LEU A 139 0.44 -30.09 -19.18
CA LEU A 139 1.83 -29.96 -18.74
C LEU A 139 2.20 -31.09 -17.77
N PRO A 140 3.42 -31.67 -17.84
CA PRO A 140 3.85 -32.62 -16.86
C PRO A 140 3.98 -31.97 -15.48
N LEU A 141 3.58 -32.69 -14.41
CA LEU A 141 3.80 -32.25 -13.06
C LEU A 141 5.33 -32.14 -12.81
N PRO A 142 5.84 -31.00 -12.35
CA PRO A 142 7.28 -30.82 -12.18
C PRO A 142 7.81 -31.67 -11.01
N LEU A 143 8.97 -32.28 -11.20
CA LEU A 143 9.70 -32.91 -10.12
C LEU A 143 10.46 -31.86 -9.30
N LYS A 144 10.68 -32.15 -8.02
CA LYS A 144 11.42 -31.28 -7.11
C LYS A 144 12.92 -31.38 -7.34
N SER A 145 13.62 -30.27 -7.09
CA SER A 145 15.10 -30.30 -6.98
C SER A 145 15.50 -31.07 -5.73
N GLU A 146 16.35 -32.08 -5.89
CA GLU A 146 16.91 -32.89 -4.79
C GLU A 146 18.40 -32.59 -4.64
N PRO A 147 18.94 -32.45 -3.42
CA PRO A 147 20.37 -32.36 -3.20
C PRO A 147 21.03 -33.70 -3.57
N ALA A 148 22.23 -33.64 -4.16
CA ALA A 148 22.96 -34.84 -4.66
C ALA A 148 23.24 -35.94 -3.60
N GLU A 149 23.20 -35.61 -2.32
CA GLU A 149 23.40 -36.53 -1.18
C GLU A 149 22.12 -37.19 -0.65
N ALA A 150 20.95 -36.66 -1.03
CA ALA A 150 19.67 -37.05 -0.48
C ALA A 150 19.16 -38.43 -0.89
N ALA A 151 19.65 -38.97 -1.98
CA ALA A 151 19.21 -40.27 -2.51
C ALA A 151 19.62 -41.50 -1.64
N LYS A 152 20.33 -41.31 -0.51
CA LYS A 152 20.91 -42.38 0.30
C LYS A 152 20.23 -42.64 1.65
N ASP A 153 19.28 -41.80 2.08
CA ASP A 153 18.61 -41.90 3.39
C ASP A 153 17.13 -42.26 3.25
N PRO A 154 16.65 -43.42 3.76
CA PRO A 154 15.23 -43.79 3.74
C PRO A 154 14.31 -42.93 4.65
N HIS A 155 14.86 -42.06 5.52
CA HIS A 155 14.15 -41.09 6.33
C HIS A 155 14.25 -39.67 5.76
N HIS A 156 14.48 -39.55 4.47
CA HIS A 156 14.76 -38.31 3.78
C HIS A 156 13.66 -37.27 3.94
N TRP A 157 14.05 -36.08 4.43
CA TRP A 157 13.19 -34.89 4.51
C TRP A 157 12.84 -34.43 3.09
N VAL A 158 11.54 -34.35 2.80
CA VAL A 158 11.04 -33.83 1.53
C VAL A 158 11.14 -32.31 1.52
N PRO A 159 11.95 -31.71 0.62
CA PRO A 159 12.07 -30.26 0.58
C PRO A 159 10.74 -29.62 0.15
N ARG A 160 10.30 -28.61 0.91
CA ARG A 160 9.11 -27.84 0.62
C ARG A 160 9.47 -26.60 -0.18
N ALA A 161 8.80 -26.40 -1.33
CA ALA A 161 8.97 -25.21 -2.15
C ALA A 161 8.18 -24.01 -1.60
N ILE A 162 7.10 -24.30 -0.85
CA ILE A 162 6.24 -23.27 -0.24
C ILE A 162 6.67 -23.01 1.20
N HIS A 163 6.94 -21.74 1.52
CA HIS A 163 7.10 -21.29 2.89
C HIS A 163 5.72 -21.06 3.52
N GLN A 164 4.88 -20.22 2.93
CA GLN A 164 3.52 -19.96 3.38
C GLN A 164 2.63 -19.39 2.26
N ILE A 165 1.29 -19.60 2.36
CA ILE A 165 0.30 -19.05 1.45
C ILE A 165 -0.59 -18.07 2.23
N TRP A 166 -0.68 -16.84 1.73
CA TRP A 166 -1.40 -15.74 2.31
C TRP A 166 -2.57 -15.31 1.42
N GLN A 167 -3.60 -14.70 2.00
CA GLN A 167 -4.60 -13.99 1.24
C GLN A 167 -4.05 -12.67 0.71
N ASP A 168 -4.35 -12.33 -0.54
CA ASP A 168 -4.08 -11.03 -1.14
C ASP A 168 -5.21 -10.07 -0.72
N PHE A 169 -4.93 -9.25 0.32
CA PHE A 169 -5.93 -8.39 0.94
C PHE A 169 -6.22 -7.14 0.10
N LYS A 170 -7.47 -6.65 0.16
CA LYS A 170 -7.85 -5.39 -0.46
C LYS A 170 -7.38 -4.20 0.36
N VAL A 171 -6.90 -3.15 -0.33
CA VAL A 171 -6.40 -1.89 0.26
C VAL A 171 -7.27 -0.72 -0.19
N TYR A 172 -7.44 0.32 0.67
CA TYR A 172 -8.36 1.45 0.49
C TYR A 172 -7.72 2.80 0.87
N PRO A 173 -8.05 3.94 0.21
CA PRO A 173 -7.43 5.25 0.44
C PRO A 173 -8.14 6.17 1.44
N LEU A 174 -7.48 7.27 1.88
CA LEU A 174 -7.93 8.24 2.90
C LEU A 174 -7.23 9.63 2.77
N VAL A 175 -7.91 10.80 2.95
CA VAL A 175 -7.49 12.09 2.33
C VAL A 175 -7.63 13.43 3.10
N HIS A 176 -6.74 14.47 3.08
CA HIS A 176 -6.63 15.97 2.90
C HIS A 176 -5.85 16.97 3.80
N ARG A 177 -5.05 17.99 3.42
CA ARG A 177 -4.57 19.44 3.45
C ARG A 177 -3.45 19.92 4.42
N THR A 178 -2.36 20.71 4.22
CA THR A 178 -1.83 22.10 4.19
C THR A 178 -0.31 22.28 4.36
N VAL A 179 0.29 23.22 3.59
CA VAL A 179 1.74 23.45 3.41
C VAL A 179 2.39 24.33 4.50
N ALA A 180 1.70 25.39 4.96
CA ALA A 180 2.27 26.33 5.91
C ALA A 180 2.48 25.76 7.33
N THR A 181 1.61 24.84 7.76
CA THR A 181 1.71 24.16 9.06
C THR A 181 3.00 23.37 9.21
N CYS A 182 3.54 22.80 8.10
CA CYS A 182 4.80 22.07 8.05
C CYS A 182 6.00 22.98 7.76
N LYS A 183 5.80 24.29 7.60
CA LYS A 183 6.80 25.33 7.28
C LYS A 183 7.56 25.09 5.97
N ALA A 184 6.93 24.46 4.98
CA ALA A 184 7.56 24.21 3.70
C ALA A 184 7.63 25.48 2.82
N ASP A 185 6.69 26.38 2.93
CA ASP A 185 6.73 27.71 2.32
C ASP A 185 7.93 28.52 2.84
N ALA A 186 8.13 28.54 4.17
CA ALA A 186 9.26 29.20 4.81
C ALA A 186 10.60 28.55 4.39
N ALA A 187 10.70 27.21 4.39
CA ALA A 187 11.88 26.48 3.94
C ALA A 187 12.21 26.76 2.46
N ARG A 188 11.18 26.85 1.63
CA ARG A 188 11.32 27.21 0.22
C ARG A 188 11.86 28.62 0.04
N ALA A 189 11.33 29.58 0.82
CA ALA A 189 11.79 30.97 0.79
C ALA A 189 13.23 31.13 1.29
N ALA A 190 13.59 30.45 2.39
CA ALA A 190 14.90 30.59 3.04
C ALA A 190 16.01 29.77 2.37
N PHE A 191 15.73 28.53 1.93
CA PHE A 191 16.72 27.56 1.47
C PHE A 191 16.51 27.11 0.01
N ARG A 192 15.48 27.60 -0.69
CA ARG A 192 15.04 27.10 -2.00
C ARG A 192 14.71 25.61 -1.99
N ALA A 193 14.27 25.08 -0.84
CA ALA A 193 13.91 23.68 -0.64
C ALA A 193 12.61 23.36 -1.37
N SER A 194 12.68 23.04 -2.66
CA SER A 194 11.52 22.83 -3.56
C SER A 194 11.44 21.43 -4.16
N GLY A 195 12.26 20.48 -3.71
CA GLY A 195 12.30 19.11 -4.22
C GLY A 195 13.04 18.96 -5.56
N GLN A 196 13.83 19.95 -5.96
CA GLN A 196 14.55 19.96 -7.22
C GLN A 196 15.49 18.74 -7.35
N GLU A 197 15.44 18.05 -8.51
CA GLU A 197 16.20 16.82 -8.82
C GLU A 197 15.85 15.59 -7.94
N ILE A 198 14.89 15.70 -7.04
CA ILE A 198 14.38 14.56 -6.28
C ILE A 198 13.27 13.87 -7.07
N CYS A 199 13.27 12.54 -7.05
CA CYS A 199 12.26 11.69 -7.65
C CYS A 199 11.52 10.92 -6.54
N TRP A 200 10.18 11.00 -6.53
CA TRP A 200 9.33 10.39 -5.52
C TRP A 200 8.27 9.51 -6.15
N ALA A 201 8.13 8.29 -5.69
CA ALA A 201 7.07 7.40 -6.15
C ALA A 201 5.79 7.60 -5.33
N VAL A 202 4.65 7.52 -6.00
CA VAL A 202 3.30 7.50 -5.40
C VAL A 202 2.69 6.15 -5.75
N ILE A 203 2.52 5.28 -4.75
CA ILE A 203 1.84 3.99 -4.89
C ILE A 203 0.39 4.19 -4.48
N ASP A 204 -0.52 4.31 -5.47
CA ASP A 204 -1.92 4.74 -5.26
C ASP A 204 -2.83 4.38 -6.45
N SER A 205 -3.90 5.14 -6.70
CA SER A 205 -4.89 4.95 -7.79
C SER A 205 -4.46 5.50 -9.16
N GLY A 206 -3.22 5.95 -9.31
CA GLY A 206 -2.72 6.64 -10.49
C GLY A 206 -2.53 8.14 -10.26
N ILE A 207 -2.00 8.86 -11.26
CA ILE A 207 -1.90 10.33 -11.26
C ILE A 207 -2.40 10.84 -12.60
N ASP A 208 -3.41 11.69 -12.58
CA ASP A 208 -3.94 12.33 -13.80
C ASP A 208 -2.93 13.36 -14.34
N GLN A 209 -2.21 12.96 -15.39
CA GLN A 209 -1.21 13.82 -16.03
C GLN A 209 -1.80 15.09 -16.68
N THR A 210 -3.11 15.11 -16.94
CA THR A 210 -3.78 16.25 -17.58
C THR A 210 -4.13 17.36 -16.58
N HIS A 211 -4.04 17.08 -15.27
CA HIS A 211 -4.33 18.06 -14.24
C HIS A 211 -3.32 19.23 -14.30
N PRO A 212 -3.79 20.50 -14.38
CA PRO A 212 -2.94 21.68 -14.62
C PRO A 212 -1.90 21.93 -13.52
N HIS A 213 -2.08 21.34 -12.34
CA HIS A 213 -1.16 21.46 -11.21
C HIS A 213 0.26 20.97 -11.51
N PHE A 214 0.38 19.94 -12.35
CA PHE A 214 1.66 19.30 -12.70
C PHE A 214 2.32 19.90 -13.95
N ALA A 215 1.63 20.78 -14.69
CA ALA A 215 2.09 21.29 -15.97
C ALA A 215 3.30 22.21 -15.85
N ARG A 216 3.33 23.09 -14.83
CA ARG A 216 4.38 24.10 -14.65
C ARG A 216 5.79 23.53 -14.51
N HIS A 217 5.94 22.48 -13.71
CA HIS A 217 7.21 21.85 -13.40
C HIS A 217 7.42 20.53 -14.13
N GLN A 218 6.46 20.12 -14.97
CA GLN A 218 6.49 18.86 -15.72
C GLN A 218 6.82 17.66 -14.82
N ASN A 219 6.15 17.61 -13.63
CA ASN A 219 6.47 16.66 -12.57
C ASN A 219 6.38 15.19 -12.99
N LEU A 220 5.55 14.87 -14.00
CA LEU A 220 5.32 13.52 -14.52
C LEU A 220 6.08 13.25 -15.83
N MET A 221 6.84 14.22 -16.35
CA MET A 221 7.52 14.16 -17.65
C MET A 221 9.03 14.19 -17.50
N GLY A 222 9.74 13.63 -18.49
CA GLY A 222 11.20 13.60 -18.51
C GLY A 222 11.76 12.18 -18.36
N PRO A 223 13.03 12.00 -17.97
CA PRO A 223 13.70 10.69 -17.94
C PRO A 223 13.02 9.64 -17.04
N HIS A 224 12.31 10.08 -16.00
CA HIS A 224 11.57 9.22 -15.07
C HIS A 224 10.19 8.78 -15.60
N ALA A 225 9.70 9.35 -16.69
CA ALA A 225 8.40 9.01 -17.25
C ALA A 225 8.30 7.53 -17.67
N GLN A 226 9.42 6.90 -18.04
CA GLN A 226 9.48 5.47 -18.35
C GLN A 226 9.23 4.54 -17.16
N TRP A 227 9.15 5.07 -15.95
CA TRP A 227 8.95 4.29 -14.71
C TRP A 227 7.50 4.28 -14.23
N HIS A 228 6.59 5.08 -14.84
CA HIS A 228 5.15 4.99 -14.55
C HIS A 228 4.65 3.61 -14.92
N ARG A 229 3.86 3.01 -14.01
CA ARG A 229 3.35 1.66 -14.25
C ARG A 229 2.07 1.39 -13.46
N ASP A 230 1.12 0.74 -14.13
CA ASP A 230 -0.07 0.15 -13.52
C ASP A 230 0.21 -1.33 -13.20
N PHE A 231 -0.13 -1.75 -11.98
CA PHE A 231 0.07 -3.11 -11.47
C PHE A 231 -1.26 -3.85 -11.26
N ASN A 232 -2.37 -3.30 -11.75
CA ASN A 232 -3.63 -4.01 -11.78
C ASN A 232 -3.64 -5.08 -12.88
N ASP A 233 -4.56 -6.03 -12.77
CA ASP A 233 -4.71 -7.08 -13.78
C ASP A 233 -5.38 -6.52 -15.06
N ASP A 234 -5.15 -7.17 -16.20
CA ASP A 234 -5.78 -6.89 -17.49
C ASP A 234 -5.59 -5.46 -18.05
N VAL A 235 -4.40 -4.88 -17.87
CA VAL A 235 -4.05 -3.55 -18.39
C VAL A 235 -3.25 -3.67 -19.70
N ASP A 236 -3.76 -3.10 -20.80
CA ASP A 236 -3.12 -3.16 -22.12
C ASP A 236 -1.84 -2.29 -22.18
N ASP A 237 -1.91 -1.04 -21.68
CA ASP A 237 -0.78 -0.11 -21.59
C ASP A 237 -0.57 0.33 -20.13
N PRO A 238 0.27 -0.39 -19.37
CA PRO A 238 0.50 -0.09 -17.97
C PRO A 238 1.10 1.30 -17.70
N ALA A 239 1.90 1.83 -18.62
CA ALA A 239 2.52 3.14 -18.45
C ALA A 239 1.49 4.26 -18.60
N GLN A 240 0.67 4.20 -19.65
CA GLN A 240 -0.38 5.20 -19.88
C GLN A 240 -1.53 5.08 -18.88
N SER A 241 -1.88 3.87 -18.44
CA SER A 241 -2.90 3.64 -17.41
C SER A 241 -2.50 4.25 -16.07
N ALA A 242 -1.22 4.19 -15.68
CA ALA A 242 -0.72 4.81 -14.47
C ALA A 242 -0.85 6.34 -14.45
N LEU A 243 -0.94 6.96 -15.63
CA LEU A 243 -1.10 8.41 -15.82
C LEU A 243 -2.57 8.83 -15.96
N ARG A 244 -3.51 7.93 -15.64
CA ARG A 244 -4.95 8.18 -15.48
C ARG A 244 -5.38 7.78 -14.08
N ASP A 245 -6.21 8.58 -13.46
CA ASP A 245 -6.72 8.35 -12.11
C ASP A 245 -8.26 8.43 -12.10
N ASP A 246 -8.87 7.28 -12.33
CA ASP A 246 -10.33 7.18 -12.40
C ASP A 246 -10.99 7.29 -11.01
N PHE A 247 -10.26 7.00 -9.95
CA PHE A 247 -10.73 7.17 -8.58
C PHE A 247 -10.48 8.59 -8.05
N GLY A 248 -9.29 9.16 -8.28
CA GLY A 248 -8.92 10.54 -7.93
C GLY A 248 -8.08 10.70 -6.67
N HIS A 249 -7.74 9.62 -5.97
CA HIS A 249 -7.00 9.69 -4.72
C HIS A 249 -5.50 9.92 -4.94
N GLY A 250 -4.86 9.16 -5.83
CA GLY A 250 -3.44 9.29 -6.10
C GLY A 250 -3.07 10.66 -6.68
N THR A 251 -3.91 11.24 -7.52
CA THR A 251 -3.75 12.61 -8.02
C THR A 251 -3.82 13.64 -6.90
N HIS A 252 -4.72 13.43 -5.95
CA HIS A 252 -4.83 14.28 -4.78
C HIS A 252 -3.59 14.17 -3.88
N VAL A 253 -3.12 12.97 -3.59
CA VAL A 253 -1.86 12.69 -2.86
C VAL A 253 -0.67 13.32 -3.56
N ALA A 254 -0.55 13.13 -4.87
CA ALA A 254 0.53 13.70 -5.68
C ALA A 254 0.57 15.23 -5.63
N GLY A 255 -0.61 15.89 -5.66
CA GLY A 255 -0.72 17.34 -5.58
C GLY A 255 -0.30 17.93 -4.22
N ILE A 256 -0.34 17.15 -3.13
CA ILE A 256 0.22 17.55 -1.83
C ILE A 256 1.76 17.46 -1.86
N ILE A 257 2.31 16.45 -2.51
CA ILE A 257 3.76 16.26 -2.60
C ILE A 257 4.39 17.32 -3.50
N ALA A 258 3.88 17.46 -4.74
CA ALA A 258 4.54 18.24 -5.79
C ALA A 258 3.53 18.96 -6.68
N GLY A 259 4.03 19.76 -7.62
CA GLY A 259 3.23 20.56 -8.53
C GLY A 259 2.89 21.93 -7.97
N GLU A 260 2.46 22.82 -8.86
CA GLU A 260 2.11 24.19 -8.52
C GLU A 260 1.27 24.81 -9.63
N ILE A 261 0.24 25.57 -9.24
CA ILE A 261 -0.44 26.50 -10.12
C ILE A 261 -0.42 27.90 -9.49
N SER A 262 0.10 28.87 -10.24
CA SER A 262 0.13 30.28 -9.85
C SER A 262 0.02 31.16 -11.09
N GLU A 263 -0.66 32.29 -11.00
CA GLU A 263 -0.68 33.23 -12.13
C GLU A 263 0.68 33.92 -12.33
N PRO A 264 1.07 34.14 -13.59
CA PRO A 264 2.23 34.98 -13.90
C PRO A 264 2.05 36.39 -13.32
N ALA A 265 3.12 36.97 -12.77
CA ALA A 265 3.09 38.32 -12.18
C ALA A 265 2.57 39.40 -13.13
N SER A 266 2.67 39.20 -14.45
CA SER A 266 2.17 40.10 -15.49
C SER A 266 0.62 40.19 -15.57
N ARG A 267 -0.11 39.23 -15.02
CA ARG A 267 -1.59 39.21 -14.97
C ARG A 267 -2.15 39.66 -13.62
N ARG A 268 -1.30 40.04 -12.67
CA ARG A 268 -1.70 40.46 -11.31
C ARG A 268 -2.27 41.91 -11.24
N ARG A 269 -2.81 42.45 -12.32
CA ARG A 269 -3.48 43.75 -12.25
C ARG A 269 -4.93 43.55 -11.79
N PRO A 270 -5.37 44.21 -10.69
CA PRO A 270 -6.79 44.24 -10.34
C PRO A 270 -7.60 44.71 -11.55
N ARG A 271 -8.69 44.05 -11.88
CA ARG A 271 -9.67 44.63 -12.81
C ARG A 271 -10.23 45.87 -12.16
N GLU A 272 -10.34 46.98 -12.94
CA GLU A 272 -10.89 48.23 -12.47
C GLU A 272 -12.25 48.02 -11.79
N GLY A 273 -12.39 48.41 -10.52
CA GLY A 273 -13.59 48.23 -9.73
C GLY A 273 -13.62 47.01 -8.77
N GLN A 274 -12.61 46.16 -8.69
CA GLN A 274 -12.53 45.07 -7.72
C GLN A 274 -11.81 45.51 -6.44
N THR A 275 -12.57 45.66 -5.36
CA THR A 275 -12.08 45.85 -3.98
C THR A 275 -12.11 44.48 -3.26
N GLY A 276 -11.13 43.62 -3.49
CA GLY A 276 -11.03 42.30 -2.84
C GLY A 276 -9.71 41.59 -3.12
N PRO A 277 -9.37 40.54 -2.37
CA PRO A 277 -8.15 39.77 -2.63
C PRO A 277 -8.19 39.24 -4.07
N PHE A 278 -7.02 39.23 -4.69
CA PHE A 278 -6.78 38.72 -6.04
C PHE A 278 -7.23 37.26 -6.15
N ARG A 279 -7.95 36.89 -7.20
CA ARG A 279 -8.43 35.53 -7.47
C ARG A 279 -7.75 34.97 -8.72
N ASN A 280 -7.22 33.78 -8.63
CA ASN A 280 -6.78 33.02 -9.80
C ASN A 280 -7.96 32.18 -10.34
N ASP A 281 -8.55 32.60 -11.45
CA ASP A 281 -9.71 31.94 -12.07
C ASP A 281 -9.37 30.50 -12.55
N ALA A 282 -8.09 30.14 -12.66
CA ALA A 282 -7.66 28.78 -12.95
C ALA A 282 -7.80 27.84 -11.75
N ILE A 283 -7.96 28.37 -10.52
CA ILE A 283 -8.15 27.58 -9.30
C ILE A 283 -9.63 27.64 -8.92
N ARG A 284 -10.33 26.55 -9.19
CA ARG A 284 -11.73 26.37 -8.78
C ARG A 284 -11.80 25.39 -7.62
N ALA A 285 -12.00 25.94 -6.42
CA ALA A 285 -12.09 25.19 -5.19
C ALA A 285 -13.29 25.63 -4.36
N TYR A 286 -13.95 24.67 -3.71
CA TYR A 286 -15.11 24.95 -2.87
C TYR A 286 -14.91 24.31 -1.49
N ARG A 287 -15.28 25.06 -0.45
CA ARG A 287 -15.35 24.56 0.92
C ARG A 287 -16.72 23.95 1.14
N ARG A 288 -16.76 22.75 1.73
CA ARG A 288 -17.98 22.15 2.26
C ARG A 288 -18.30 22.75 3.64
N VAL A 289 -19.41 23.42 3.77
CA VAL A 289 -19.89 24.02 5.02
C VAL A 289 -21.21 23.34 5.38
N LEU A 290 -21.33 22.86 6.62
CA LEU A 290 -22.62 22.38 7.14
C LEU A 290 -23.57 23.55 7.24
N ASP A 291 -24.79 23.43 6.70
CA ASP A 291 -25.83 24.40 6.90
C ASP A 291 -26.29 24.34 8.37
N PRO A 292 -26.04 25.37 9.18
CA PRO A 292 -26.43 25.40 10.59
C PRO A 292 -27.94 25.40 10.79
N ASN A 293 -28.74 25.76 9.75
CA ASN A 293 -30.19 25.88 9.81
C ASN A 293 -30.91 24.60 9.37
N ALA A 294 -30.17 23.60 8.82
CA ALA A 294 -30.78 22.34 8.41
C ALA A 294 -31.14 21.46 9.62
N PRO A 295 -32.24 20.71 9.56
CA PRO A 295 -32.66 19.79 10.63
C PRO A 295 -31.56 18.73 10.95
N PRO A 296 -31.46 18.27 12.20
CA PRO A 296 -30.57 17.17 12.56
C PRO A 296 -30.83 15.94 11.66
N GLY A 297 -29.78 15.44 10.99
CA GLY A 297 -29.86 14.34 10.02
C GLY A 297 -30.02 14.78 8.55
N GLN A 298 -30.38 16.04 8.27
CA GLN A 298 -30.45 16.64 6.92
C GLN A 298 -29.50 17.82 6.76
N ARG A 299 -28.43 17.90 7.54
CA ARG A 299 -27.44 18.98 7.46
C ARG A 299 -26.78 18.96 6.09
N GLU A 300 -27.33 19.72 5.19
CA GLU A 300 -26.83 19.88 3.84
C GLU A 300 -25.46 20.56 3.85
N ILE A 301 -24.55 20.01 3.05
CA ILE A 301 -23.25 20.62 2.84
C ILE A 301 -23.40 21.63 1.72
N THR A 302 -23.37 22.90 2.06
CA THR A 302 -23.32 23.99 1.06
C THR A 302 -21.88 24.18 0.58
N SER A 303 -21.72 24.47 -0.70
CA SER A 303 -20.41 24.76 -1.30
C SER A 303 -20.18 26.27 -1.33
N SER A 304 -19.11 26.75 -0.69
CA SER A 304 -18.67 28.14 -0.85
C SER A 304 -17.34 28.21 -1.62
N ALA A 305 -17.28 29.06 -2.64
CA ALA A 305 -16.08 29.24 -3.44
C ALA A 305 -14.90 29.76 -2.60
N LEU A 306 -13.73 29.16 -2.75
CA LEU A 306 -12.46 29.65 -2.18
C LEU A 306 -11.75 30.52 -3.22
N GLY A 307 -11.48 31.78 -2.87
CA GLY A 307 -10.63 32.65 -3.69
C GLY A 307 -9.17 32.41 -3.37
N LEU A 308 -8.45 31.71 -4.23
CA LEU A 308 -7.03 31.40 -4.05
C LEU A 308 -6.20 32.05 -5.15
N GLU A 309 -5.04 32.63 -4.79
CA GLU A 309 -4.08 33.20 -5.74
C GLU A 309 -3.17 32.12 -6.34
N SER A 310 -2.82 31.14 -5.53
CA SER A 310 -1.96 30.02 -5.91
C SER A 310 -2.22 28.81 -5.04
N ILE A 311 -1.84 27.65 -5.54
CA ILE A 311 -1.78 26.39 -4.78
C ILE A 311 -0.55 25.63 -5.20
N ALA A 312 0.22 25.11 -4.24
CA ALA A 312 1.46 24.38 -4.48
C ALA A 312 1.59 23.21 -3.50
N GLY A 313 2.18 22.14 -3.97
CA GLY A 313 2.62 21.02 -3.13
C GLY A 313 3.77 21.42 -2.20
N MET A 314 4.13 20.52 -1.28
CA MET A 314 5.22 20.72 -0.31
C MET A 314 6.58 20.92 -1.00
N ALA A 315 6.83 20.18 -2.07
CA ALA A 315 8.03 20.16 -2.88
C ALA A 315 7.69 20.32 -4.37
N PRO A 316 7.32 21.52 -4.85
CA PRO A 316 6.69 21.70 -6.16
C PRO A 316 7.49 21.16 -7.35
N GLN A 317 8.83 21.12 -7.25
CA GLN A 317 9.72 20.73 -8.34
C GLN A 317 10.11 19.24 -8.30
N THR A 318 9.57 18.47 -7.34
CA THR A 318 9.84 17.04 -7.25
C THR A 318 9.28 16.31 -8.47
N ARG A 319 10.09 15.42 -9.04
CA ARG A 319 9.68 14.48 -10.08
C ARG A 319 8.83 13.39 -9.45
N LEU A 320 7.70 13.06 -10.07
CA LEU A 320 6.77 12.06 -9.57
C LEU A 320 6.78 10.82 -10.46
N VAL A 321 6.75 9.65 -9.84
CA VAL A 321 6.52 8.37 -10.52
C VAL A 321 5.19 7.82 -10.02
N SER A 322 4.24 7.64 -10.93
CA SER A 322 2.93 7.04 -10.65
C SER A 322 3.04 5.52 -10.73
N LEU A 323 2.76 4.84 -9.62
CA LEU A 323 2.69 3.38 -9.52
C LEU A 323 1.26 3.03 -9.10
N LYS A 324 0.42 2.74 -10.10
CA LYS A 324 -1.00 2.50 -9.89
C LYS A 324 -1.23 1.08 -9.39
N VAL A 325 -1.89 0.98 -8.24
CA VAL A 325 -2.21 -0.28 -7.56
C VAL A 325 -3.68 -0.37 -7.16
N LEU A 326 -4.43 0.74 -7.28
CA LEU A 326 -5.86 0.79 -6.98
C LEU A 326 -6.66 0.95 -8.28
N GLY A 327 -7.80 0.27 -8.35
CA GLY A 327 -8.76 0.39 -9.43
C GLY A 327 -9.64 1.65 -9.33
N ALA A 328 -10.59 1.79 -10.27
CA ALA A 328 -11.54 2.90 -10.32
C ALA A 328 -12.52 2.95 -9.12
N ASP A 329 -12.70 1.84 -8.42
CA ASP A 329 -13.47 1.75 -7.17
C ASP A 329 -12.69 2.17 -5.93
N GLY A 330 -11.36 2.42 -6.07
CA GLY A 330 -10.45 2.75 -5.00
C GLY A 330 -9.97 1.55 -4.19
N SER A 331 -10.22 0.32 -4.64
CA SER A 331 -9.69 -0.90 -4.04
C SER A 331 -8.51 -1.46 -4.83
N GLY A 332 -7.67 -2.26 -4.18
CA GLY A 332 -6.54 -2.93 -4.83
C GLY A 332 -6.01 -4.06 -3.97
N ASP A 333 -5.03 -4.78 -4.48
CA ASP A 333 -4.46 -5.96 -3.84
C ASP A 333 -3.07 -5.68 -3.25
N VAL A 334 -2.75 -6.33 -2.14
CA VAL A 334 -1.41 -6.25 -1.51
C VAL A 334 -0.32 -6.70 -2.48
N SER A 335 -0.61 -7.69 -3.33
CA SER A 335 0.30 -8.16 -4.38
C SER A 335 0.70 -7.07 -5.37
N SER A 336 -0.23 -6.19 -5.74
CA SER A 336 0.05 -5.04 -6.61
C SER A 336 1.01 -4.05 -5.95
N ILE A 337 0.84 -3.81 -4.64
CA ILE A 337 1.75 -2.94 -3.87
C ILE A 337 3.14 -3.57 -3.76
N ILE A 338 3.22 -4.87 -3.48
CA ILE A 338 4.51 -5.60 -3.41
C ILE A 338 5.21 -5.57 -4.79
N ALA A 339 4.47 -5.74 -5.88
CA ALA A 339 5.01 -5.63 -7.23
C ALA A 339 5.54 -4.22 -7.53
N ALA A 340 4.84 -3.17 -7.08
CA ALA A 340 5.29 -1.79 -7.20
C ALA A 340 6.56 -1.52 -6.38
N ILE A 341 6.66 -2.05 -5.16
CA ILE A 341 7.87 -1.98 -4.32
C ILE A 341 9.07 -2.64 -5.02
N ASN A 342 8.88 -3.84 -5.58
CA ASN A 342 9.93 -4.51 -6.34
C ASN A 342 10.36 -3.70 -7.56
N TRP A 343 9.42 -3.10 -8.28
CA TRP A 343 9.73 -2.23 -9.42
C TRP A 343 10.64 -1.07 -9.02
N ILE A 344 10.41 -0.44 -7.86
CA ILE A 344 11.31 0.59 -7.32
C ILE A 344 12.70 0.00 -7.04
N GLN A 345 12.79 -1.19 -6.47
CA GLN A 345 14.07 -1.84 -6.18
C GLN A 345 14.86 -2.13 -7.46
N GLU A 346 14.19 -2.61 -8.52
CA GLU A 346 14.81 -2.84 -9.84
C GLU A 346 15.35 -1.54 -10.44
N ILE A 347 14.55 -0.47 -10.45
CA ILE A 347 14.98 0.86 -10.94
C ILE A 347 16.22 1.35 -10.18
N ASN A 348 16.24 1.15 -8.87
CA ASN A 348 17.34 1.54 -8.00
C ASN A 348 18.51 0.53 -7.98
N GLY A 349 18.44 -0.54 -8.80
CA GLY A 349 19.45 -1.60 -8.84
C GLY A 349 19.71 -2.23 -7.47
N HIS A 350 18.63 -2.44 -6.68
CA HIS A 350 18.69 -2.93 -5.30
C HIS A 350 19.61 -2.09 -4.38
N GLY A 351 19.48 -0.78 -4.48
CA GLY A 351 20.24 0.18 -3.67
C GLY A 351 21.62 0.57 -4.21
N ARG A 352 22.06 0.01 -5.35
CA ARG A 352 23.35 0.38 -5.96
C ARG A 352 23.34 1.78 -6.57
N ARG A 353 22.17 2.25 -7.02
CA ARG A 353 21.99 3.54 -7.66
C ARG A 353 20.61 4.09 -7.37
N ILE A 354 20.51 5.00 -6.42
CA ILE A 354 19.23 5.58 -6.01
C ILE A 354 18.76 6.58 -7.07
N GLN A 355 17.71 6.23 -7.77
CA GLN A 355 17.00 7.05 -8.75
C GLN A 355 15.64 7.51 -8.24
N ILE A 356 14.91 6.61 -7.56
CA ILE A 356 13.71 6.93 -6.80
C ILE A 356 14.14 7.05 -5.33
N HIS A 357 14.08 8.27 -4.80
CA HIS A 357 14.62 8.63 -3.49
C HIS A 357 13.68 8.29 -2.33
N GLY A 358 12.39 8.26 -2.63
CA GLY A 358 11.38 7.91 -1.64
C GLY A 358 10.06 7.52 -2.26
N VAL A 359 9.17 7.01 -1.41
CA VAL A 359 7.84 6.56 -1.80
C VAL A 359 6.80 6.98 -0.77
N ASN A 360 5.62 7.32 -1.25
CA ASN A 360 4.42 7.55 -0.45
C ASN A 360 3.46 6.38 -0.59
N LEU A 361 3.07 5.80 0.53
CA LEU A 361 2.05 4.76 0.66
C LEU A 361 0.88 5.32 1.48
N SER A 362 -0.10 5.88 0.78
CA SER A 362 -1.33 6.38 1.39
C SER A 362 -2.46 5.35 1.37
N VAL A 363 -2.10 4.08 1.36
CA VAL A 363 -2.99 2.93 1.28
C VAL A 363 -2.63 1.92 2.38
N GLY A 364 -3.61 1.13 2.82
CA GLY A 364 -3.37 0.14 3.84
C GLY A 364 -4.62 -0.67 4.19
N TYR A 365 -4.44 -1.65 5.05
CA TYR A 365 -5.52 -2.51 5.56
C TYR A 365 -5.42 -2.66 7.09
N PRO A 366 -6.54 -3.06 7.76
CA PRO A 366 -6.52 -3.26 9.19
C PRO A 366 -5.50 -4.31 9.59
N PHE A 367 -4.72 -4.00 10.62
CA PHE A 367 -3.90 -4.98 11.30
C PHE A 367 -4.80 -5.87 12.19
N ASP A 368 -4.61 -7.18 12.10
CA ASP A 368 -5.26 -8.14 12.98
C ASP A 368 -4.18 -8.95 13.71
N PRO A 369 -4.06 -8.83 15.04
CA PRO A 369 -3.02 -9.49 15.81
C PRO A 369 -3.15 -11.03 15.83
N GLU A 370 -4.32 -11.57 15.49
CA GLU A 370 -4.51 -13.03 15.39
C GLU A 370 -3.85 -13.62 14.14
N TRP A 371 -3.53 -12.79 13.15
CA TRP A 371 -3.06 -13.24 11.85
C TRP A 371 -1.56 -13.15 11.67
N PHE A 372 -0.94 -12.10 12.23
CA PHE A 372 0.49 -11.84 12.10
C PHE A 372 1.09 -11.31 13.41
N ALA A 373 2.35 -11.62 13.64
CA ALA A 373 3.14 -10.80 14.53
C ALA A 373 3.20 -9.37 13.98
N CYS A 374 3.05 -8.38 14.85
CA CYS A 374 2.91 -6.99 14.45
C CYS A 374 4.12 -6.51 13.62
N GLY A 375 3.85 -5.92 12.46
CA GLY A 375 4.88 -5.47 11.53
C GLY A 375 5.57 -6.61 10.75
N GLN A 376 5.04 -7.82 10.78
CA GLN A 376 5.55 -9.00 10.06
C GLN A 376 4.63 -9.47 8.92
N SER A 377 3.60 -8.68 8.58
CA SER A 377 2.85 -8.93 7.34
C SER A 377 3.79 -8.80 6.12
N GLN A 378 3.51 -9.49 5.03
CA GLN A 378 4.33 -9.45 3.82
C GLN A 378 4.61 -8.03 3.37
N LEU A 379 3.58 -7.18 3.40
CA LEU A 379 3.74 -5.79 3.01
C LEU A 379 4.68 -5.03 3.97
N CYS A 380 4.58 -5.24 5.28
CA CYS A 380 5.52 -4.63 6.24
C CYS A 380 6.97 -5.10 6.02
N VAL A 381 7.15 -6.38 5.71
CA VAL A 381 8.48 -6.96 5.41
C VAL A 381 9.07 -6.31 4.15
N GLU A 382 8.29 -6.20 3.07
CA GLU A 382 8.76 -5.58 1.82
C GLU A 382 9.02 -4.07 1.96
N VAL A 383 8.20 -3.36 2.73
CA VAL A 383 8.45 -1.97 3.10
C VAL A 383 9.78 -1.83 3.85
N ASN A 384 10.04 -2.68 4.83
CA ASN A 384 11.32 -2.67 5.55
C ASN A 384 12.52 -3.01 4.64
N ARG A 385 12.35 -3.91 3.65
CA ARG A 385 13.39 -4.19 2.63
C ARG A 385 13.67 -2.98 1.76
N LEU A 386 12.62 -2.30 1.31
CA LEU A 386 12.75 -1.10 0.49
C LEU A 386 13.51 0.01 1.25
N VAL A 387 13.20 0.21 2.53
CA VAL A 387 13.95 1.16 3.38
C VAL A 387 15.42 0.76 3.46
N ARG A 388 15.74 -0.52 3.72
CA ARG A 388 17.14 -1.00 3.79
C ARG A 388 17.89 -0.84 2.47
N SER A 389 17.20 -0.77 1.34
CA SER A 389 17.81 -0.48 0.02
C SER A 389 18.12 1.01 -0.20
N GLY A 390 17.84 1.88 0.77
CA GLY A 390 18.18 3.31 0.71
C GLY A 390 17.03 4.23 0.30
N VAL A 391 15.79 3.74 0.23
CA VAL A 391 14.60 4.51 -0.14
C VAL A 391 13.84 4.99 1.11
N ALA A 392 13.50 6.27 1.19
CA ALA A 392 12.65 6.78 2.26
C ALA A 392 11.19 6.34 2.02
N VAL A 393 10.61 5.61 2.97
CA VAL A 393 9.23 5.12 2.86
C VAL A 393 8.35 5.82 3.88
N VAL A 394 7.34 6.54 3.38
CA VAL A 394 6.35 7.25 4.19
C VAL A 394 4.99 6.56 4.05
N VAL A 395 4.37 6.24 5.19
CA VAL A 395 3.14 5.45 5.26
C VAL A 395 2.09 6.14 6.10
N ALA A 396 0.83 6.11 5.69
CA ALA A 396 -0.30 6.57 6.49
C ALA A 396 -0.55 5.64 7.69
N ALA A 397 -0.84 6.22 8.87
CA ALA A 397 -1.13 5.45 10.09
C ALA A 397 -2.48 4.71 10.03
N GLY A 398 -3.37 5.08 9.12
CA GLY A 398 -4.75 4.58 9.05
C GLY A 398 -5.74 5.48 9.80
N ASN A 399 -7.06 5.25 9.58
CA ASN A 399 -8.13 6.11 10.10
C ASN A 399 -9.09 5.39 11.03
N ARG A 400 -8.64 4.34 11.67
CA ARG A 400 -9.45 3.55 12.62
C ARG A 400 -9.24 3.94 14.08
N GLY A 401 -8.70 5.13 14.35
CA GLY A 401 -8.51 5.64 15.73
C GLY A 401 -9.80 5.95 16.48
N TYR A 402 -10.98 5.85 15.81
CA TYR A 402 -12.31 6.01 16.40
C TYR A 402 -13.29 5.08 15.72
N GLY A 403 -14.02 4.29 16.47
CA GLY A 403 -14.91 3.29 15.92
C GLY A 403 -15.88 2.71 16.96
N GLN A 404 -16.62 1.70 16.55
CA GLN A 404 -17.57 0.99 17.42
C GLN A 404 -16.83 0.04 18.37
N LEU A 405 -17.15 0.15 19.65
CA LEU A 405 -16.75 -0.80 20.70
C LEU A 405 -17.91 -1.77 20.93
N ALA A 406 -17.70 -3.05 20.63
CA ALA A 406 -18.67 -4.10 20.98
C ALA A 406 -18.58 -4.36 22.49
N ALA A 407 -19.62 -4.00 23.24
CA ALA A 407 -19.73 -4.38 24.64
C ALA A 407 -20.44 -5.73 24.73
N SER A 408 -19.78 -6.76 25.30
CA SER A 408 -20.25 -8.15 25.36
C SER A 408 -21.55 -8.38 26.15
N HIS A 409 -22.11 -7.36 26.81
CA HIS A 409 -23.29 -7.47 27.65
C HIS A 409 -24.30 -6.32 27.51
N GLN A 410 -24.17 -5.44 26.51
CA GLN A 410 -25.15 -4.38 26.25
C GLN A 410 -25.45 -4.31 24.76
N GLU A 411 -26.73 -4.24 24.38
CA GLU A 411 -27.20 -4.15 22.98
C GLU A 411 -26.82 -2.82 22.28
N GLU A 412 -26.16 -1.89 22.96
CA GLU A 412 -25.76 -0.60 22.40
C GLU A 412 -24.27 -0.60 22.00
N ASN A 413 -24.01 -0.56 20.71
CA ASN A 413 -22.69 -0.26 20.16
C ASN A 413 -22.28 1.16 20.53
N ARG A 414 -21.28 1.33 21.40
CA ARG A 414 -20.74 2.65 21.75
C ARG A 414 -19.59 3.03 20.83
N MET A 415 -19.60 4.27 20.36
CA MET A 415 -18.48 4.82 19.62
C MET A 415 -17.40 5.29 20.60
N GLY A 416 -16.13 4.96 20.33
CA GLY A 416 -15.01 5.33 21.20
C GLY A 416 -13.67 5.42 20.47
N GLY A 417 -12.67 5.99 21.15
CA GLY A 417 -11.30 6.01 20.67
C GLY A 417 -10.67 4.61 20.78
N LEU A 418 -10.00 4.18 19.70
CA LEU A 418 -9.33 2.89 19.61
C LEU A 418 -7.82 3.09 19.70
N ALA A 419 -7.17 2.49 20.70
CA ALA A 419 -5.73 2.27 20.73
C ALA A 419 -5.36 1.09 19.80
N LEU A 420 -4.06 0.88 19.55
CA LEU A 420 -3.55 -0.21 18.69
C LEU A 420 -4.19 -0.22 17.29
N SER A 421 -4.54 0.95 16.78
CA SER A 421 -5.32 1.11 15.54
C SER A 421 -4.48 1.50 14.33
N ILE A 422 -3.14 1.32 14.41
CA ILE A 422 -2.24 1.50 13.26
C ILE A 422 -2.53 0.40 12.24
N SER A 423 -2.83 0.81 11.03
CA SER A 423 -3.05 -0.11 9.90
C SER A 423 -1.72 -0.53 9.26
N ASP A 424 -1.65 -1.76 8.71
CA ASP A 424 -0.53 -2.16 7.88
C ASP A 424 -0.58 -1.43 6.51
N PRO A 425 0.58 -1.00 5.99
CA PRO A 425 1.95 -1.24 6.47
C PRO A 425 2.51 -0.21 7.48
N GLY A 426 1.68 0.59 8.13
CA GLY A 426 2.12 1.55 9.18
C GLY A 426 2.83 0.91 10.37
N ASN A 427 2.62 -0.39 10.61
CA ASN A 427 3.34 -1.15 11.62
C ASN A 427 4.77 -1.55 11.21
N ALA A 428 5.18 -1.32 9.95
CA ALA A 428 6.55 -1.56 9.50
C ALA A 428 7.53 -0.71 10.32
N GLU A 429 8.57 -1.34 10.85
CA GLU A 429 9.49 -0.71 11.81
C GLU A 429 10.25 0.47 11.20
N LEU A 430 10.81 0.26 10.01
CA LEU A 430 11.71 1.22 9.37
C LEU A 430 10.98 2.35 8.63
N ALA A 431 9.71 2.15 8.26
CA ALA A 431 8.90 3.19 7.61
C ALA A 431 8.67 4.39 8.54
N ILE A 432 8.44 5.55 7.95
CA ILE A 432 7.96 6.76 8.62
C ILE A 432 6.43 6.71 8.59
N THR A 433 5.81 6.36 9.72
CA THR A 433 4.36 6.25 9.84
C THR A 433 3.77 7.57 10.32
N VAL A 434 2.80 8.10 9.57
CA VAL A 434 2.30 9.45 9.76
C VAL A 434 0.85 9.44 10.20
N GLY A 435 0.59 10.03 11.37
CA GLY A 435 -0.74 10.34 11.90
C GLY A 435 -1.24 11.71 11.44
N SER A 436 -2.53 11.96 11.65
CA SER A 436 -3.24 13.16 11.20
C SER A 436 -3.43 14.18 12.32
N THR A 437 -3.29 15.47 11.98
CA THR A 437 -3.65 16.60 12.83
C THR A 437 -4.45 17.65 12.04
N HIS A 438 -5.01 18.65 12.76
CA HIS A 438 -5.73 19.75 12.14
C HIS A 438 -4.80 20.60 11.25
N ARG A 439 -5.34 21.08 10.13
CA ARG A 439 -4.61 21.77 9.05
C ARG A 439 -3.90 23.07 9.46
N GLU A 440 -4.53 23.89 10.30
CA GLU A 440 -4.09 25.25 10.60
C GLU A 440 -3.78 25.46 12.09
N MET A 441 -4.44 24.70 12.97
CA MET A 441 -4.35 24.87 14.41
C MET A 441 -4.02 23.55 15.14
N PRO A 442 -2.89 22.90 14.83
CA PRO A 442 -2.53 21.61 15.43
C PRO A 442 -2.35 21.68 16.93
N HIS A 443 -1.82 22.79 17.46
CA HIS A 443 -1.62 22.99 18.90
C HIS A 443 -2.93 23.06 19.69
N VAL A 444 -4.01 23.58 19.07
CA VAL A 444 -5.33 23.71 19.71
C VAL A 444 -6.11 22.40 19.61
N TYR A 445 -6.25 21.87 18.38
CA TYR A 445 -7.10 20.69 18.12
C TYR A 445 -6.36 19.36 18.31
N GLY A 446 -5.01 19.37 18.28
CA GLY A 446 -4.22 18.15 18.50
C GLY A 446 -4.36 17.13 17.39
N VAL A 447 -4.36 15.86 17.79
CA VAL A 447 -4.45 14.71 16.89
C VAL A 447 -5.89 14.52 16.41
N SER A 448 -6.06 14.28 15.12
CA SER A 448 -7.39 14.01 14.53
C SER A 448 -8.02 12.77 15.17
N TYR A 449 -9.31 12.86 15.50
CA TYR A 449 -10.01 11.79 16.23
C TYR A 449 -9.93 10.42 15.51
N PHE A 450 -9.94 10.42 14.19
CA PHE A 450 -9.87 9.22 13.35
C PHE A 450 -8.46 8.67 13.17
N SER A 451 -7.39 9.47 13.44
CA SER A 451 -6.01 9.05 13.20
C SER A 451 -5.70 7.75 13.91
N GLY A 452 -5.05 6.82 13.20
CA GLY A 452 -4.49 5.61 13.80
C GLY A 452 -3.59 5.96 14.98
N LYS A 453 -3.76 5.23 16.08
CA LYS A 453 -3.09 5.44 17.38
C LYS A 453 -2.31 4.21 17.78
N GLY A 454 -1.14 4.44 18.31
CA GLY A 454 -0.29 3.41 18.88
C GLY A 454 -0.67 2.99 20.30
N PRO A 455 0.26 2.28 20.96
CA PRO A 455 1.46 1.70 20.35
C PRO A 455 1.11 0.67 19.28
N THR A 456 2.11 0.12 18.57
CA THR A 456 1.91 -1.08 17.77
C THR A 456 1.53 -2.26 18.66
N GLY A 457 0.96 -3.33 18.07
CA GLY A 457 0.56 -4.52 18.83
C GLY A 457 1.69 -5.20 19.59
N ASP A 458 2.96 -4.96 19.21
CA ASP A 458 4.17 -5.43 19.89
C ASP A 458 4.83 -4.33 20.77
N GLY A 459 4.16 -3.19 20.99
CA GLY A 459 4.58 -2.15 21.94
C GLY A 459 5.55 -1.09 21.40
N ARG A 460 5.88 -1.09 20.10
CA ARG A 460 6.74 -0.05 19.50
C ARG A 460 6.00 1.29 19.42
N PRO A 461 6.68 2.43 19.60
CA PRO A 461 6.06 3.74 19.46
C PRO A 461 5.72 4.03 17.98
N LYS A 462 4.45 4.15 17.70
CA LYS A 462 3.85 4.61 16.43
C LYS A 462 2.60 5.47 16.76
N PRO A 463 2.17 6.40 15.89
CA PRO A 463 2.84 6.82 14.67
C PRO A 463 4.20 7.44 14.95
N ASP A 464 5.07 7.63 13.94
CA ASP A 464 6.36 8.28 14.08
C ASP A 464 6.20 9.81 14.18
N LEU A 465 5.36 10.38 13.31
CA LEU A 465 5.12 11.82 13.16
C LEU A 465 3.64 12.12 12.95
N LEU A 466 3.29 13.38 13.13
CA LEU A 466 2.03 13.96 12.67
C LEU A 466 2.26 14.93 11.50
N ALA A 467 1.27 15.03 10.65
CA ALA A 467 1.16 16.09 9.66
C ALA A 467 -0.32 16.48 9.45
N PRO A 468 -0.61 17.61 8.79
CA PRO A 468 -1.98 18.00 8.49
C PRO A 468 -2.71 16.94 7.68
N GLY A 469 -3.90 16.53 8.13
CA GLY A 469 -4.73 15.52 7.47
C GLY A 469 -6.23 15.79 7.54
N GLU A 470 -6.65 16.98 8.02
CA GLU A 470 -8.05 17.36 8.04
C GLU A 470 -8.37 18.46 7.01
N LYS A 471 -9.37 18.25 6.17
CA LYS A 471 -9.88 19.21 5.19
C LYS A 471 -8.77 19.84 4.33
N ILE A 472 -7.87 19.05 3.74
CA ILE A 472 -6.73 19.47 2.93
C ILE A 472 -7.17 19.68 1.48
N LEU A 473 -6.92 20.80 0.90
CA LEU A 473 -7.22 21.11 -0.48
C LEU A 473 -6.11 20.61 -1.39
N SER A 474 -6.44 19.78 -2.38
CA SER A 474 -5.50 19.33 -3.42
C SER A 474 -6.23 18.99 -4.72
N CYS A 475 -5.50 18.48 -5.70
CA CYS A 475 -5.98 18.17 -7.04
C CYS A 475 -7.23 17.27 -7.01
N GLY A 476 -8.25 17.63 -7.78
CA GLY A 476 -9.48 16.86 -7.91
C GLY A 476 -9.62 16.26 -9.30
N THR A 477 -9.80 14.93 -9.38
CA THR A 477 -10.12 14.19 -10.60
C THR A 477 -10.94 12.95 -10.28
N GLY A 478 -11.34 12.19 -11.29
CA GLY A 478 -12.00 10.91 -11.16
C GLY A 478 -13.28 10.93 -10.33
N ARG A 479 -13.58 9.81 -9.69
CA ARG A 479 -14.78 9.60 -8.88
C ARG A 479 -14.87 10.58 -7.69
N LEU A 480 -13.77 10.83 -6.97
CA LEU A 480 -13.78 11.76 -5.84
C LEU A 480 -14.15 13.18 -6.25
N LEU A 481 -13.77 13.62 -7.45
CA LEU A 481 -14.23 14.89 -8.01
C LEU A 481 -15.74 14.85 -8.28
N GLN A 482 -16.26 13.79 -8.89
CA GLN A 482 -17.70 13.65 -9.17
C GLN A 482 -18.55 13.72 -7.89
N GLU A 483 -18.11 13.05 -6.82
CA GLU A 483 -18.75 13.08 -5.50
C GLU A 483 -18.67 14.47 -4.82
N SER A 484 -17.81 15.33 -5.33
CA SER A 484 -17.55 16.68 -4.79
C SER A 484 -18.16 17.80 -5.61
N LEU A 485 -18.90 17.49 -6.67
CA LEU A 485 -19.53 18.51 -7.53
C LEU A 485 -20.54 19.35 -6.73
N PRO A 486 -20.62 20.67 -7.02
CA PRO A 486 -21.67 21.52 -6.49
C PRO A 486 -23.05 21.03 -6.91
N ARG A 487 -24.06 21.22 -6.05
CA ARG A 487 -25.47 20.87 -6.38
C ARG A 487 -26.06 21.77 -7.46
N ASP A 488 -25.64 23.04 -7.50
CA ASP A 488 -26.07 23.99 -8.55
C ASP A 488 -25.35 23.66 -9.86
N PRO A 489 -26.07 23.25 -10.91
CA PRO A 489 -25.48 22.89 -12.20
C PRO A 489 -24.83 24.06 -12.93
N ASN A 490 -25.16 25.33 -12.54
CA ASN A 490 -24.54 26.52 -13.11
C ASN A 490 -23.19 26.85 -12.47
N THR A 491 -22.83 26.20 -11.36
CA THR A 491 -21.54 26.37 -10.71
C THR A 491 -20.48 25.58 -11.47
N PRO A 492 -19.39 26.21 -11.95
CA PRO A 492 -18.34 25.50 -12.66
C PRO A 492 -17.74 24.36 -11.81
N PRO A 493 -17.42 23.18 -12.39
CA PRO A 493 -16.86 22.08 -11.63
C PRO A 493 -15.51 22.49 -10.99
N PRO A 494 -15.23 22.04 -9.76
CA PRO A 494 -13.93 22.26 -9.14
C PRO A 494 -12.82 21.51 -9.87
N ASN A 495 -11.59 21.98 -9.74
CA ASN A 495 -10.39 21.21 -10.08
C ASN A 495 -9.52 20.96 -8.84
N TYR A 496 -9.93 21.48 -7.69
CA TYR A 496 -9.36 21.18 -6.38
C TYR A 496 -10.49 20.84 -5.41
N ILE A 497 -10.30 19.78 -4.66
CA ILE A 497 -11.29 19.25 -3.71
C ILE A 497 -10.71 19.14 -2.31
N GLU A 498 -11.58 19.18 -1.29
CA GLU A 498 -11.20 18.91 0.10
C GLU A 498 -11.49 17.46 0.49
N SER A 499 -10.68 16.77 1.31
CA SER A 499 -10.93 15.46 1.92
C SER A 499 -10.26 15.31 3.31
N SER A 500 -10.34 14.22 4.09
CA SER A 500 -9.72 14.10 5.42
C SER A 500 -9.22 12.68 5.70
N GLY A 501 -7.98 12.53 6.13
CA GLY A 501 -7.38 11.23 6.41
C GLY A 501 -5.88 11.28 6.68
N THR A 502 -5.32 10.23 7.25
CA THR A 502 -3.87 10.06 7.42
C THR A 502 -3.15 9.93 6.08
N SER A 503 -3.87 9.53 5.03
CA SER A 503 -3.37 9.46 3.66
C SER A 503 -2.99 10.82 3.06
N MET A 504 -3.39 11.93 3.70
CA MET A 504 -2.90 13.27 3.34
C MET A 504 -1.86 13.78 4.29
N ALA A 505 -1.85 13.30 5.49
CA ALA A 505 -0.75 13.53 6.40
C ALA A 505 0.55 12.95 5.82
N ALA A 506 0.52 11.71 5.33
CA ALA A 506 1.69 11.06 4.74
C ALA A 506 2.34 11.85 3.59
N PRO A 507 1.60 12.33 2.55
CA PRO A 507 2.22 13.09 1.47
C PRO A 507 2.79 14.45 1.91
N HIS A 508 2.30 15.07 2.99
CA HIS A 508 2.96 16.24 3.57
C HIS A 508 4.37 15.90 4.05
N VAL A 509 4.54 14.80 4.76
CA VAL A 509 5.87 14.32 5.21
C VAL A 509 6.71 13.91 4.02
N SER A 510 6.16 13.22 3.03
CA SER A 510 6.83 12.85 1.78
C SER A 510 7.40 14.07 1.07
N GLY A 511 6.61 15.12 0.90
CA GLY A 511 7.05 16.38 0.28
C GLY A 511 8.06 17.14 1.15
N CYS A 512 7.92 17.12 2.49
CA CYS A 512 8.94 17.68 3.39
C CYS A 512 10.28 16.97 3.22
N ILE A 513 10.30 15.63 3.16
CA ILE A 513 11.52 14.86 2.94
C ILE A 513 12.10 15.13 1.55
N ALA A 514 11.27 15.20 0.51
CA ALA A 514 11.71 15.55 -0.83
C ALA A 514 12.35 16.95 -0.87
N SER A 515 11.73 17.93 -0.21
CA SER A 515 12.30 19.29 -0.05
C SER A 515 13.61 19.27 0.73
N PHE A 516 13.69 18.52 1.83
CA PHE A 516 14.91 18.35 2.62
C PHE A 516 16.05 17.75 1.79
N LEU A 517 15.81 16.65 1.08
CA LEU A 517 16.81 15.98 0.26
C LEU A 517 17.30 16.84 -0.92
N SER A 518 16.49 17.79 -1.39
CA SER A 518 16.90 18.70 -2.47
C SER A 518 17.99 19.68 -2.04
N VAL A 519 18.12 19.96 -0.74
CA VAL A 519 19.14 20.86 -0.15
C VAL A 519 20.18 20.13 0.70
N LYS A 520 19.88 18.94 1.20
CA LYS A 520 20.74 18.08 2.03
C LYS A 520 20.99 16.75 1.31
N ARG A 521 21.70 16.82 0.20
CA ARG A 521 21.88 15.68 -0.73
C ARG A 521 22.69 14.53 -0.16
N GLU A 522 23.50 14.78 0.86
CA GLU A 522 24.28 13.79 1.60
C GLU A 522 23.41 12.77 2.35
N PHE A 523 22.10 13.05 2.51
CA PHE A 523 21.14 12.12 3.10
C PHE A 523 20.46 11.22 2.06
N ILE A 524 20.69 11.41 0.76
CA ILE A 524 20.16 10.51 -0.28
C ILE A 524 20.73 9.09 -0.04
N GLY A 525 19.87 8.09 -0.03
CA GLY A 525 20.24 6.71 0.26
C GLY A 525 20.41 6.38 1.76
N ARG A 526 20.07 7.32 2.65
CA ARG A 526 20.18 7.16 4.12
C ARG A 526 18.84 7.40 4.83
N PRO A 527 17.81 6.61 4.54
CA PRO A 527 16.46 6.82 5.06
C PRO A 527 16.36 6.73 6.58
N ASP A 528 17.21 5.94 7.23
CA ASP A 528 17.38 5.87 8.69
C ASP A 528 17.77 7.23 9.27
N ARG A 529 18.78 7.88 8.70
CA ARG A 529 19.24 9.21 9.13
C ARG A 529 18.19 10.28 8.85
N VAL A 530 17.49 10.20 7.72
CA VAL A 530 16.35 11.09 7.42
C VAL A 530 15.28 10.93 8.49
N LYS A 531 14.88 9.70 8.83
CA LYS A 531 13.91 9.44 9.89
C LYS A 531 14.36 10.04 11.24
N GLU A 532 15.59 9.78 11.64
CA GLU A 532 16.15 10.33 12.89
C GLU A 532 16.08 11.87 12.93
N VAL A 533 16.49 12.57 11.87
CA VAL A 533 16.43 14.03 11.80
C VAL A 533 15.00 14.53 11.95
N PHE A 534 14.05 13.97 11.21
CA PHE A 534 12.66 14.41 11.25
C PHE A 534 12.00 14.12 12.59
N LEU A 535 12.33 13.00 13.26
CA LEU A 535 11.84 12.69 14.61
C LEU A 535 12.43 13.64 15.67
N ALA A 536 13.73 13.92 15.58
CA ALA A 536 14.43 14.80 16.54
C ALA A 536 13.99 16.27 16.44
N THR A 537 13.50 16.69 15.27
CA THR A 537 13.13 18.09 14.98
C THR A 537 11.63 18.36 14.97
N ALA A 538 10.81 17.32 15.17
CA ALA A 538 9.37 17.45 15.22
C ALA A 538 8.93 18.43 16.33
N THR A 539 7.84 19.15 16.09
CA THR A 539 7.25 20.05 17.08
C THR A 539 6.31 19.27 17.98
N ASP A 540 6.65 19.16 19.27
CA ASP A 540 5.80 18.54 20.27
C ASP A 540 4.49 19.33 20.44
N LEU A 541 3.36 18.65 20.30
CA LEU A 541 2.02 19.23 20.48
C LEU A 541 1.52 19.07 21.94
N GLY A 542 2.34 18.53 22.85
CA GLY A 542 1.96 18.24 24.23
C GLY A 542 0.89 17.15 24.34
N ARG A 543 0.92 16.16 23.46
CA ARG A 543 0.02 15.01 23.48
C ARG A 543 0.79 13.73 23.78
N GLU A 544 0.05 12.68 24.17
CA GLU A 544 0.66 11.39 24.46
C GLU A 544 1.38 10.82 23.22
N ARG A 545 2.53 10.15 23.43
CA ARG A 545 3.36 9.60 22.37
C ARG A 545 2.63 8.63 21.44
N SER A 546 1.74 7.81 22.00
CA SER A 546 0.90 6.88 21.23
C SER A 546 -0.07 7.58 20.25
N PHE A 547 -0.34 8.86 20.47
CA PHE A 547 -1.19 9.68 19.59
C PHE A 547 -0.37 10.50 18.60
N GLN A 548 0.67 11.20 19.07
CA GLN A 548 1.39 12.18 18.27
C GLN A 548 2.75 11.71 17.73
N GLY A 549 3.27 10.57 18.18
CA GLY A 549 4.65 10.17 17.89
C GLY A 549 5.67 11.16 18.46
N ALA A 550 6.62 11.58 17.64
CA ALA A 550 7.55 12.65 17.98
C ALA A 550 6.92 14.06 17.91
N GLY A 551 5.77 14.19 17.25
CA GLY A 551 5.03 15.44 17.09
C GLY A 551 4.80 15.82 15.62
N LEU A 552 4.47 17.08 15.39
CA LEU A 552 4.22 17.65 14.08
C LEU A 552 5.53 17.83 13.29
N VAL A 553 5.54 17.40 12.05
CA VAL A 553 6.66 17.61 11.13
C VAL A 553 7.02 19.09 10.97
N ASP A 554 8.33 19.41 11.05
CA ASP A 554 8.87 20.76 10.94
C ASP A 554 10.07 20.77 9.97
N LEU A 555 9.82 21.15 8.72
CA LEU A 555 10.84 21.15 7.68
C LEU A 555 11.96 22.18 7.95
N MET A 556 11.61 23.35 8.49
CA MET A 556 12.61 24.38 8.79
C MET A 556 13.62 23.88 9.82
N ARG A 557 13.15 23.29 10.93
CA ARG A 557 14.02 22.72 11.96
C ARG A 557 14.83 21.56 11.44
N ALA A 558 14.24 20.69 10.59
CA ALA A 558 14.95 19.57 9.98
C ALA A 558 16.14 20.04 9.12
N ILE A 559 15.97 21.09 8.29
CA ILE A 559 17.05 21.65 7.48
C ILE A 559 18.13 22.34 8.33
N GLN A 560 17.75 23.00 9.42
CA GLN A 560 18.67 23.74 10.28
C GLN A 560 19.46 22.86 11.24
N GLN A 561 18.96 21.67 11.56
CA GLN A 561 19.56 20.74 12.52
C GLN A 561 20.87 20.11 11.98
N VAL A 562 21.03 20.01 10.68
CA VAL A 562 22.13 19.28 10.02
C VAL A 562 22.83 20.10 8.93
#